data_b4144a1b4eb578b232c7f7805718cbc1
#
_entry.id   b4144a1b4eb578b232c7f7805718cbc1
#
_cell.length_a   1.000
_cell.length_b   1.000
_cell.length_c   1.000
_cell.angle_alpha   90.00
_cell.angle_beta   90.00
_cell.angle_gamma   90.00
#
_symmetry.space_group_name_H-M   'P 1'
#
loop_
_entity.id
_entity.type
_entity.pdbx_description
1 polymer ?
#
loop_
_entity_poly.entity_id
_entity_poly.type
_entity_poly.pdbx_seq_one_letter_code
_entity_poly.pdbx_strand_id
1 'polypeptide(L)'
;MHLKSMGIDPRSTGWIFSSLALSTIFAPLVHGRLADKKIAAEKILAFSYTVGAIMLIGISQYHGKSAVFLFIFFMGYWLLVAPGFSLSNTISLRHLAQPREEFGGVRLWGTVGWMVGSYAVAALFLVSGPRPSGTGIPLIFYVSGFLSLLTAFQALRLTPSPPMEQSGVGFVHALRSDLLKQKDFVVYLCLGFGVCLTTPFVFQLIPSMLEHEGLSRPQVMTAMTLGQIPEIFALWTLPWIVRRIGFRGALFLGLFSWVIRYGVIAAGAPLIWIILSMPMQGLAIGFFTVGGQVFVDEKSPRESRASIQALQVMVTSGLGSFLGSLLAGECQMLWPNQPEFVFLVPCLIDLVLCFVLLIMFQPTSGADPKWKPAAS
;
A
#
# COMPACT_ATOMS: atom_id res chain seq x y z
N MET A 1 14.18 -5.15 -9.61
CA MET A 1 14.61 -5.37 -11.01
C MET A 1 15.53 -4.23 -11.51
N HIS A 2 15.06 -3.01 -11.73
CA HIS A 2 15.88 -1.93 -12.30
C HIS A 2 17.10 -1.57 -11.46
N LEU A 3 16.93 -1.31 -10.16
CA LEU A 3 18.03 -0.97 -9.27
C LEU A 3 19.12 -2.06 -9.26
N LYS A 4 18.72 -3.33 -9.30
CA LYS A 4 19.65 -4.46 -9.41
C LYS A 4 20.40 -4.44 -10.76
N SER A 5 19.74 -4.12 -11.89
CA SER A 5 20.41 -4.01 -13.20
C SER A 5 21.36 -2.81 -13.29
N MET A 6 21.17 -1.78 -12.45
CA MET A 6 22.10 -0.65 -12.32
C MET A 6 23.29 -0.99 -11.39
N GLY A 7 23.31 -2.15 -10.75
CA GLY A 7 24.36 -2.57 -9.81
C GLY A 7 24.22 -1.93 -8.41
N ILE A 8 23.02 -1.47 -8.05
CA ILE A 8 22.73 -0.96 -6.72
C ILE A 8 22.54 -2.15 -5.77
N ASP A 9 23.22 -2.11 -4.65
CA ASP A 9 23.20 -3.16 -3.64
C ASP A 9 21.82 -3.27 -2.94
N PRO A 10 21.51 -4.42 -2.31
CA PRO A 10 20.21 -4.64 -1.66
C PRO A 10 19.91 -3.67 -0.51
N ARG A 11 20.92 -3.28 0.27
CA ARG A 11 20.78 -2.31 1.38
C ARG A 11 20.35 -0.94 0.83
N SER A 12 21.07 -0.44 -0.17
CA SER A 12 20.72 0.81 -0.86
C SER A 12 19.33 0.74 -1.53
N THR A 13 18.97 -0.43 -2.05
CA THR A 13 17.62 -0.67 -2.58
C THR A 13 16.56 -0.52 -1.49
N GLY A 14 16.79 -1.06 -0.29
CA GLY A 14 15.90 -0.90 0.87
C GLY A 14 15.70 0.59 1.23
N TRP A 15 16.77 1.38 1.25
CA TRP A 15 16.68 2.84 1.47
C TRP A 15 15.85 3.53 0.40
N ILE A 16 16.05 3.23 -0.88
CA ILE A 16 15.28 3.84 -1.97
C ILE A 16 13.78 3.49 -1.84
N PHE A 17 13.45 2.22 -1.55
CA PHE A 17 12.05 1.81 -1.34
C PHE A 17 11.42 2.46 -0.10
N SER A 18 12.19 2.72 0.95
CA SER A 18 11.71 3.37 2.16
C SER A 18 11.25 4.83 1.94
N SER A 19 11.64 5.46 0.83
CA SER A 19 11.23 6.83 0.47
C SER A 19 9.71 7.00 0.36
N LEU A 20 8.98 5.99 -0.15
CA LEU A 20 7.52 5.97 -0.18
C LEU A 20 6.93 6.00 1.24
N ALA A 21 7.45 5.15 2.13
CA ALA A 21 6.98 5.06 3.50
C ALA A 21 7.24 6.35 4.29
N LEU A 22 8.42 6.94 4.14
CA LEU A 22 8.74 8.24 4.73
C LEU A 22 7.80 9.34 4.21
N SER A 23 7.53 9.33 2.91
CA SER A 23 6.58 10.29 2.32
C SER A 23 5.17 10.14 2.92
N THR A 24 4.74 8.93 3.23
CA THR A 24 3.45 8.67 3.88
C THR A 24 3.37 9.31 5.28
N ILE A 25 4.50 9.46 5.97
CA ILE A 25 4.56 10.16 7.26
C ILE A 25 4.46 11.68 7.07
N PHE A 26 5.20 12.23 6.11
CA PHE A 26 5.35 13.69 5.97
C PHE A 26 4.30 14.34 5.05
N ALA A 27 3.80 13.63 4.05
CA ALA A 27 2.87 14.19 3.07
C ALA A 27 1.57 14.73 3.68
N PRO A 28 0.90 14.06 4.64
CA PRO A 28 -0.29 14.61 5.29
C PRO A 28 -0.04 15.93 6.04
N LEU A 29 1.18 16.10 6.60
CA LEU A 29 1.55 17.30 7.31
C LEU A 29 1.71 18.51 6.38
N VAL A 30 2.14 18.28 5.15
CA VAL A 30 2.36 19.31 4.14
C VAL A 30 1.09 19.59 3.35
N HIS A 31 0.48 18.57 2.78
CA HIS A 31 -0.64 18.72 1.85
C HIS A 31 -1.99 18.94 2.54
N GLY A 32 -2.19 18.38 3.75
CA GLY A 32 -3.40 18.60 4.51
C GLY A 32 -3.61 20.09 4.79
N ARG A 33 -2.55 20.78 5.22
CA ARG A 33 -2.60 22.24 5.47
C ARG A 33 -2.80 23.09 4.22
N LEU A 34 -2.30 22.63 3.07
CA LEU A 34 -2.45 23.33 1.79
C LEU A 34 -3.86 23.16 1.21
N ALA A 35 -4.39 21.93 1.23
CA ALA A 35 -5.71 21.62 0.73
C ALA A 35 -6.84 22.22 1.59
N ASP A 36 -6.62 22.29 2.91
CA ASP A 36 -7.64 22.79 3.84
C ASP A 36 -7.77 24.30 3.84
N LYS A 37 -6.71 25.05 3.48
CA LYS A 37 -6.68 26.50 3.71
C LYS A 37 -6.58 27.40 2.47
N LYS A 38 -6.02 26.91 1.34
CA LYS A 38 -5.63 27.83 0.26
C LYS A 38 -5.93 27.37 -1.16
N ILE A 39 -5.86 26.09 -1.47
CA ILE A 39 -5.88 25.59 -2.85
C ILE A 39 -6.90 24.46 -2.97
N ALA A 40 -7.71 24.50 -4.00
CA ALA A 40 -8.69 23.46 -4.29
C ALA A 40 -8.00 22.11 -4.55
N ALA A 41 -8.61 21.02 -4.04
CA ALA A 41 -8.00 19.68 -4.03
C ALA A 41 -7.66 19.17 -5.44
N GLU A 42 -8.50 19.41 -6.43
CA GLU A 42 -8.27 19.04 -7.83
C GLU A 42 -7.05 19.77 -8.44
N LYS A 43 -6.78 21.01 -8.04
CA LYS A 43 -5.61 21.78 -8.50
C LYS A 43 -4.31 21.25 -7.90
N ILE A 44 -4.34 20.87 -6.61
CA ILE A 44 -3.19 20.21 -5.96
C ILE A 44 -2.92 18.88 -6.66
N LEU A 45 -3.95 18.09 -6.93
CA LEU A 45 -3.84 16.82 -7.62
C LEU A 45 -3.22 16.99 -9.01
N ALA A 46 -3.74 17.92 -9.81
CA ALA A 46 -3.23 18.22 -11.15
C ALA A 46 -1.77 18.67 -11.13
N PHE A 47 -1.40 19.58 -10.22
CA PHE A 47 -0.02 20.04 -10.05
C PHE A 47 0.92 18.88 -9.67
N SER A 48 0.54 18.09 -8.66
CA SER A 48 1.36 16.98 -8.17
C SER A 48 1.62 15.94 -9.25
N TYR A 49 0.60 15.54 -10.02
CA TYR A 49 0.77 14.58 -11.10
C TYR A 49 1.50 15.15 -12.32
N THR A 50 1.37 16.46 -12.61
CA THR A 50 2.15 17.11 -13.68
C THR A 50 3.63 17.13 -13.33
N VAL A 51 3.99 17.61 -12.14
CA VAL A 51 5.40 17.64 -11.70
C VAL A 51 5.93 16.21 -11.53
N GLY A 52 5.13 15.30 -10.99
CA GLY A 52 5.47 13.88 -10.90
C GLY A 52 5.78 13.25 -12.27
N ALA A 53 5.02 13.58 -13.32
CA ALA A 53 5.27 13.11 -14.68
C ALA A 53 6.61 13.63 -15.21
N ILE A 54 6.92 14.91 -15.02
CA ILE A 54 8.20 15.50 -15.42
C ILE A 54 9.36 14.80 -14.70
N MET A 55 9.19 14.54 -13.40
CA MET A 55 10.20 13.79 -12.63
C MET A 55 10.40 12.38 -13.18
N LEU A 56 9.32 11.62 -13.49
CA LEU A 56 9.43 10.27 -14.05
C LEU A 56 10.13 10.26 -15.41
N ILE A 57 9.83 11.23 -16.27
CA ILE A 57 10.54 11.38 -17.55
C ILE A 57 12.01 11.73 -17.32
N GLY A 58 12.30 12.61 -16.36
CA GLY A 58 13.67 12.98 -16.00
C GLY A 58 14.49 11.80 -15.49
N ILE A 59 13.93 10.99 -14.58
CA ILE A 59 14.64 9.83 -14.03
C ILE A 59 14.87 8.73 -15.06
N SER A 60 14.04 8.66 -16.11
CA SER A 60 14.23 7.68 -17.19
C SER A 60 15.54 7.89 -17.94
N GLN A 61 16.10 9.10 -17.92
CA GLN A 61 17.37 9.47 -18.56
C GLN A 61 18.58 9.34 -17.60
N TYR A 62 18.32 8.97 -16.33
CA TYR A 62 19.38 8.86 -15.36
C TYR A 62 20.12 7.53 -15.50
N HIS A 63 21.41 7.60 -15.81
CA HIS A 63 22.30 6.44 -15.97
C HIS A 63 23.33 6.31 -14.82
N GLY A 64 23.27 7.22 -13.85
CA GLY A 64 24.17 7.19 -12.69
C GLY A 64 23.81 6.08 -11.70
N LYS A 65 24.76 5.73 -10.81
CA LYS A 65 24.60 4.67 -9.79
C LYS A 65 24.51 5.23 -8.35
N SER A 66 24.23 6.52 -8.21
CA SER A 66 24.15 7.13 -6.87
C SER A 66 22.84 6.75 -6.19
N ALA A 67 22.92 5.87 -5.18
CA ALA A 67 21.78 5.49 -4.36
C ALA A 67 21.20 6.69 -3.58
N VAL A 68 22.05 7.61 -3.12
CA VAL A 68 21.65 8.83 -2.41
C VAL A 68 20.83 9.72 -3.32
N PHE A 69 21.27 9.93 -4.57
CA PHE A 69 20.50 10.71 -5.54
C PHE A 69 19.13 10.08 -5.79
N LEU A 70 19.06 8.76 -6.02
CA LEU A 70 17.81 8.05 -6.25
C LEU A 70 16.88 8.13 -5.04
N PHE A 71 17.41 7.99 -3.82
CA PHE A 71 16.63 8.14 -2.59
C PHE A 71 16.01 9.54 -2.48
N ILE A 72 16.82 10.59 -2.65
CA ILE A 72 16.34 11.99 -2.58
C ILE A 72 15.31 12.26 -3.69
N PHE A 73 15.59 11.78 -4.89
CA PHE A 73 14.70 11.94 -6.03
C PHE A 73 13.34 11.27 -5.80
N PHE A 74 13.31 9.99 -5.40
CA PHE A 74 12.07 9.29 -5.12
C PHE A 74 11.38 9.81 -3.87
N MET A 75 12.11 10.30 -2.88
CA MET A 75 11.52 11.00 -1.73
C MET A 75 10.74 12.23 -2.18
N GLY A 76 11.33 13.07 -3.03
CA GLY A 76 10.65 14.25 -3.62
C GLY A 76 9.44 13.86 -4.46
N TYR A 77 9.57 12.83 -5.30
CA TYR A 77 8.47 12.30 -6.11
C TYR A 77 7.29 11.83 -5.25
N TRP A 78 7.55 11.00 -4.24
CA TRP A 78 6.49 10.47 -3.38
C TRP A 78 5.87 11.54 -2.48
N LEU A 79 6.62 12.52 -2.01
CA LEU A 79 6.07 13.65 -1.27
C LEU A 79 5.03 14.42 -2.10
N LEU A 80 5.21 14.49 -3.41
CA LEU A 80 4.27 15.15 -4.32
C LEU A 80 3.06 14.27 -4.66
N VAL A 81 3.29 12.97 -4.96
CA VAL A 81 2.28 12.11 -5.59
C VAL A 81 1.48 11.28 -4.57
N ALA A 82 2.09 10.86 -3.44
CA ALA A 82 1.42 10.02 -2.45
C ALA A 82 0.11 10.61 -1.89
N PRO A 83 -0.03 11.92 -1.68
CA PRO A 83 -1.29 12.53 -1.26
C PRO A 83 -2.43 12.37 -2.25
N GLY A 84 -2.13 12.03 -3.51
CA GLY A 84 -3.12 11.83 -4.55
C GLY A 84 -4.20 10.82 -4.18
N PHE A 85 -3.85 9.76 -3.44
CA PHE A 85 -4.84 8.78 -2.95
C PHE A 85 -5.85 9.40 -1.98
N SER A 86 -5.39 10.17 -1.01
CA SER A 86 -6.27 10.80 -0.03
C SER A 86 -7.09 11.94 -0.65
N LEU A 87 -6.49 12.73 -1.54
CA LEU A 87 -7.18 13.79 -2.26
C LEU A 87 -8.25 13.24 -3.19
N SER A 88 -7.97 12.16 -3.94
CA SER A 88 -8.96 11.50 -4.81
C SER A 88 -10.14 10.98 -4.00
N ASN A 89 -9.90 10.34 -2.86
CA ASN A 89 -10.96 9.89 -1.97
C ASN A 89 -11.79 11.06 -1.44
N THR A 90 -11.15 12.15 -1.03
CA THR A 90 -11.82 13.36 -0.54
C THR A 90 -12.71 13.99 -1.62
N ILE A 91 -12.20 14.13 -2.86
CA ILE A 91 -12.97 14.66 -3.98
C ILE A 91 -14.17 13.74 -4.27
N SER A 92 -13.96 12.42 -4.32
CA SER A 92 -15.04 11.46 -4.57
C SER A 92 -16.12 11.56 -3.50
N LEU A 93 -15.76 11.53 -2.22
CA LEU A 93 -16.72 11.59 -1.12
C LEU A 93 -17.53 12.91 -1.07
N ARG A 94 -16.96 14.00 -1.59
CA ARG A 94 -17.64 15.30 -1.64
C ARG A 94 -18.71 15.38 -2.75
N HIS A 95 -18.56 14.62 -3.83
CA HIS A 95 -19.40 14.74 -5.00
C HIS A 95 -20.39 13.56 -5.18
N LEU A 96 -20.29 12.53 -4.37
CA LEU A 96 -21.24 11.43 -4.36
C LEU A 96 -22.53 11.83 -3.63
N ALA A 97 -23.67 11.50 -4.23
CA ALA A 97 -24.98 11.77 -3.63
C ALA A 97 -25.21 10.91 -2.38
N GLN A 98 -24.78 9.65 -2.42
CA GLN A 98 -24.89 8.69 -1.33
C GLN A 98 -23.49 8.06 -1.04
N PRO A 99 -22.59 8.79 -0.37
CA PRO A 99 -21.20 8.36 -0.19
C PRO A 99 -21.03 6.97 0.43
N ARG A 100 -21.96 6.58 1.32
CA ARG A 100 -21.91 5.28 2.00
C ARG A 100 -22.17 4.10 1.06
N GLU A 101 -22.99 4.31 0.03
CA GLU A 101 -23.42 3.28 -0.90
C GLU A 101 -22.55 3.27 -2.17
N GLU A 102 -22.19 4.45 -2.66
CA GLU A 102 -21.53 4.63 -3.96
C GLU A 102 -20.01 4.60 -3.90
N PHE A 103 -19.41 4.97 -2.75
CA PHE A 103 -17.95 5.08 -2.63
C PHE A 103 -17.21 3.74 -2.86
N GLY A 104 -17.82 2.62 -2.44
CA GLY A 104 -17.26 1.29 -2.68
C GLY A 104 -17.06 1.00 -4.17
N GLY A 105 -18.06 1.36 -5.00
CA GLY A 105 -18.00 1.25 -6.45
C GLY A 105 -16.91 2.13 -7.07
N VAL A 106 -16.79 3.38 -6.60
CA VAL A 106 -15.74 4.28 -7.08
C VAL A 106 -14.34 3.74 -6.72
N ARG A 107 -14.17 3.24 -5.49
CA ARG A 107 -12.90 2.68 -5.05
C ARG A 107 -12.49 1.41 -5.82
N LEU A 108 -13.45 0.59 -6.25
CA LEU A 108 -13.21 -0.60 -7.07
C LEU A 108 -12.44 -0.26 -8.36
N TRP A 109 -12.76 0.90 -8.97
CA TRP A 109 -12.04 1.37 -10.16
C TRP A 109 -10.54 1.60 -9.92
N GLY A 110 -10.14 1.89 -8.67
CA GLY A 110 -8.72 1.95 -8.28
C GLY A 110 -8.02 0.60 -8.45
N THR A 111 -8.62 -0.50 -7.99
CA THR A 111 -8.10 -1.86 -8.16
C THR A 111 -8.10 -2.27 -9.64
N VAL A 112 -9.17 -1.98 -10.38
CA VAL A 112 -9.24 -2.21 -11.83
C VAL A 112 -8.14 -1.43 -12.56
N GLY A 113 -7.93 -0.16 -12.23
CA GLY A 113 -6.88 0.67 -12.80
C GLY A 113 -5.48 0.12 -12.54
N TRP A 114 -5.22 -0.41 -11.35
CA TRP A 114 -3.97 -1.09 -11.00
C TRP A 114 -3.75 -2.33 -11.86
N MET A 115 -4.77 -3.17 -12.05
CA MET A 115 -4.69 -4.36 -12.90
C MET A 115 -4.45 -3.99 -14.37
N VAL A 116 -5.23 -3.05 -14.89
CA VAL A 116 -5.09 -2.56 -16.28
C VAL A 116 -3.69 -1.97 -16.51
N GLY A 117 -3.18 -1.16 -15.57
CA GLY A 117 -1.83 -0.60 -15.64
C GLY A 117 -0.76 -1.70 -15.66
N SER A 118 -0.88 -2.72 -14.83
CA SER A 118 0.05 -3.85 -14.78
C SER A 118 0.04 -4.66 -16.07
N TYR A 119 -1.14 -4.96 -16.64
CA TYR A 119 -1.26 -5.67 -17.91
C TYR A 119 -0.80 -4.81 -19.10
N ALA A 120 -1.04 -3.51 -19.08
CA ALA A 120 -0.52 -2.60 -20.11
C ALA A 120 1.02 -2.62 -20.14
N VAL A 121 1.66 -2.57 -18.96
CA VAL A 121 3.13 -2.70 -18.86
C VAL A 121 3.61 -4.07 -19.32
N ALA A 122 2.90 -5.15 -18.95
CA ALA A 122 3.22 -6.49 -19.42
C ALA A 122 3.14 -6.60 -20.95
N ALA A 123 2.09 -6.07 -21.58
CA ALA A 123 1.91 -6.01 -23.01
C ALA A 123 3.02 -5.22 -23.74
N LEU A 124 3.42 -4.08 -23.14
CA LEU A 124 4.53 -3.29 -23.66
C LEU A 124 5.85 -4.08 -23.68
N PHE A 125 6.14 -4.87 -22.66
CA PHE A 125 7.30 -5.75 -22.64
C PHE A 125 7.22 -6.84 -23.71
N LEU A 126 6.03 -7.40 -23.96
CA LEU A 126 5.84 -8.40 -25.03
C LEU A 126 6.07 -7.81 -26.42
N VAL A 127 5.49 -6.64 -26.70
CA VAL A 127 5.64 -5.96 -28.02
C VAL A 127 7.06 -5.44 -28.23
N SER A 128 7.74 -5.01 -27.18
CA SER A 128 9.11 -4.49 -27.25
C SER A 128 10.17 -5.55 -27.53
N GLY A 129 9.82 -6.84 -27.46
CA GLY A 129 10.71 -7.97 -27.65
C GLY A 129 11.79 -8.12 -26.57
N PRO A 130 12.62 -9.17 -26.64
CA PRO A 130 13.73 -9.38 -25.72
C PRO A 130 14.78 -8.28 -25.93
N ARG A 131 14.83 -7.34 -25.00
CA ARG A 131 15.86 -6.30 -24.98
C ARG A 131 16.97 -6.69 -24.01
N PRO A 132 18.22 -6.26 -24.25
CA PRO A 132 19.30 -6.44 -23.28
C PRO A 132 18.86 -5.97 -21.91
N SER A 133 19.28 -6.69 -20.86
CA SER A 133 18.97 -6.36 -19.47
C SER A 133 19.27 -4.88 -19.21
N GLY A 134 18.26 -4.10 -18.85
CA GLY A 134 18.37 -2.68 -18.52
C GLY A 134 17.72 -1.70 -19.52
N THR A 135 17.56 -2.03 -20.80
CA THR A 135 17.11 -1.06 -21.83
C THR A 135 15.59 -0.88 -21.93
N GLY A 136 14.78 -1.78 -21.38
CA GLY A 136 13.31 -1.67 -21.43
C GLY A 136 12.68 -0.87 -20.28
N ILE A 137 13.46 -0.46 -19.30
CA ILE A 137 12.95 0.17 -18.07
C ILE A 137 12.64 1.65 -18.25
N PRO A 138 13.38 2.43 -19.04
CA PRO A 138 12.96 3.79 -19.38
C PRO A 138 11.51 3.86 -19.88
N LEU A 139 11.05 2.84 -20.61
CA LEU A 139 9.69 2.78 -21.15
C LEU A 139 8.62 2.80 -20.05
N ILE A 140 8.87 2.12 -18.92
CA ILE A 140 7.92 2.13 -17.79
C ILE A 140 7.76 3.55 -17.23
N PHE A 141 8.86 4.29 -17.10
CA PHE A 141 8.80 5.66 -16.61
C PHE A 141 8.10 6.60 -17.59
N TYR A 142 8.29 6.42 -18.91
CA TYR A 142 7.54 7.18 -19.91
C TYR A 142 6.05 6.89 -19.87
N VAL A 143 5.66 5.62 -19.76
CA VAL A 143 4.24 5.23 -19.66
C VAL A 143 3.63 5.77 -18.35
N SER A 144 4.35 5.62 -17.24
CA SER A 144 3.88 6.16 -15.96
C SER A 144 3.79 7.69 -15.98
N GLY A 145 4.74 8.36 -16.62
CA GLY A 145 4.70 9.81 -16.84
C GLY A 145 3.51 10.22 -17.70
N PHE A 146 3.25 9.52 -18.79
CA PHE A 146 2.07 9.78 -19.65
C PHE A 146 0.77 9.58 -18.89
N LEU A 147 0.61 8.48 -18.15
CA LEU A 147 -0.57 8.23 -17.32
C LEU A 147 -0.73 9.28 -16.22
N SER A 148 0.37 9.77 -15.64
CA SER A 148 0.34 10.88 -14.68
C SER A 148 -0.15 12.17 -15.31
N LEU A 149 0.30 12.51 -16.54
CA LEU A 149 -0.22 13.68 -17.27
C LEU A 149 -1.70 13.54 -17.60
N LEU A 150 -2.14 12.34 -18.00
CA LEU A 150 -3.56 12.07 -18.23
C LEU A 150 -4.38 12.25 -16.95
N THR A 151 -3.87 11.77 -15.82
CA THR A 151 -4.50 11.98 -14.51
C THR A 151 -4.56 13.46 -14.13
N ALA A 152 -3.48 14.21 -14.36
CA ALA A 152 -3.44 15.65 -14.14
C ALA A 152 -4.49 16.38 -14.99
N PHE A 153 -4.60 16.03 -16.26
CA PHE A 153 -5.59 16.60 -17.17
C PHE A 153 -7.03 16.28 -16.73
N GLN A 154 -7.29 15.04 -16.32
CA GLN A 154 -8.59 14.65 -15.78
C GLN A 154 -8.90 15.38 -14.48
N ALA A 155 -7.91 15.57 -13.59
CA ALA A 155 -8.09 16.30 -12.36
C ALA A 155 -8.56 17.74 -12.58
N LEU A 156 -8.05 18.41 -13.63
CA LEU A 156 -8.50 19.76 -13.99
C LEU A 156 -9.95 19.83 -14.52
N ARG A 157 -10.51 18.68 -14.92
CA ARG A 157 -11.89 18.57 -15.40
C ARG A 157 -12.89 18.17 -14.31
N LEU A 158 -12.38 17.84 -13.12
CA LEU A 158 -13.24 17.50 -11.99
C LEU A 158 -14.04 18.72 -11.53
N THR A 159 -15.20 18.46 -10.96
CA THR A 159 -16.00 19.50 -10.31
C THR A 159 -15.18 20.18 -9.22
N PRO A 160 -15.19 21.52 -9.17
CA PRO A 160 -14.41 22.26 -8.19
C PRO A 160 -14.69 21.81 -6.76
N SER A 161 -13.61 21.51 -6.04
CA SER A 161 -13.63 21.12 -4.62
C SER A 161 -12.90 22.19 -3.80
N PRO A 162 -13.55 23.33 -3.51
CA PRO A 162 -12.91 24.45 -2.83
C PRO A 162 -12.39 24.02 -1.46
N PRO A 163 -11.38 24.72 -0.93
CA PRO A 163 -10.91 24.48 0.42
C PRO A 163 -12.07 24.57 1.40
N MET A 164 -12.17 23.59 2.29
CA MET A 164 -13.09 23.71 3.44
C MET A 164 -12.21 23.87 4.67
N GLU A 165 -12.49 24.88 5.48
CA GLU A 165 -11.97 24.94 6.83
C GLU A 165 -12.51 23.73 7.58
N GLN A 166 -11.84 22.58 7.44
CA GLN A 166 -12.05 21.53 8.39
C GLN A 166 -11.44 22.03 9.70
N SER A 167 -12.28 22.22 10.69
CA SER A 167 -11.90 22.27 12.11
C SER A 167 -11.32 20.88 12.46
N GLY A 168 -10.31 20.47 11.73
CA GLY A 168 -9.61 19.21 11.93
C GLY A 168 -8.91 19.31 13.26
N VAL A 169 -9.41 18.58 14.20
CA VAL A 169 -8.74 18.26 15.45
C VAL A 169 -7.34 17.77 15.07
N GLY A 170 -6.32 18.57 15.34
CA GLY A 170 -4.98 18.34 14.80
C GLY A 170 -4.40 17.00 15.24
N PHE A 171 -3.40 16.51 14.51
CA PHE A 171 -2.64 15.28 14.81
C PHE A 171 -2.26 15.15 16.32
N VAL A 172 -1.92 16.26 16.97
CA VAL A 172 -1.64 16.33 18.41
C VAL A 172 -2.84 15.86 19.26
N HIS A 173 -4.05 16.10 18.79
CA HIS A 173 -5.25 15.63 19.49
C HIS A 173 -5.45 14.10 19.31
N ALA A 174 -5.12 13.57 18.14
CA ALA A 174 -5.13 12.11 17.96
C ALA A 174 -4.15 11.41 18.92
N LEU A 175 -2.98 11.99 19.17
CA LEU A 175 -2.02 11.49 20.14
C LEU A 175 -2.51 11.59 21.60
N ARG A 176 -3.44 12.50 21.89
CA ARG A 176 -4.07 12.64 23.20
C ARG A 176 -5.40 11.91 23.31
N SER A 177 -5.80 11.18 22.29
CA SER A 177 -7.07 10.45 22.27
C SER A 177 -7.11 9.35 23.33
N ASP A 178 -8.24 9.20 24.00
CA ASP A 178 -8.49 8.11 24.92
C ASP A 178 -8.46 6.72 24.26
N LEU A 179 -8.52 6.67 22.93
CA LEU A 179 -8.34 5.42 22.18
C LEU A 179 -6.95 4.80 22.39
N LEU A 180 -5.90 5.61 22.56
CA LEU A 180 -4.56 5.10 22.88
C LEU A 180 -4.47 4.46 24.28
N LYS A 181 -5.48 4.62 25.12
CA LYS A 181 -5.61 3.91 26.40
C LYS A 181 -6.35 2.59 26.26
N GLN A 182 -7.05 2.37 25.15
CA GLN A 182 -7.79 1.13 24.90
C GLN A 182 -6.84 0.03 24.42
N LYS A 183 -6.78 -1.06 25.15
CA LYS A 183 -5.87 -2.18 24.89
C LYS A 183 -6.04 -2.74 23.47
N ASP A 184 -7.27 -2.95 23.02
CA ASP A 184 -7.58 -3.51 21.71
C ASP A 184 -7.10 -2.61 20.55
N PHE A 185 -7.24 -1.29 20.70
CA PHE A 185 -6.74 -0.33 19.72
C PHE A 185 -5.20 -0.32 19.64
N VAL A 186 -4.51 -0.30 20.78
CA VAL A 186 -3.04 -0.33 20.82
C VAL A 186 -2.51 -1.65 20.27
N VAL A 187 -3.12 -2.78 20.65
CA VAL A 187 -2.75 -4.09 20.11
C VAL A 187 -2.91 -4.10 18.58
N TYR A 188 -4.02 -3.57 18.06
CA TYR A 188 -4.21 -3.47 16.62
C TYR A 188 -3.14 -2.60 15.94
N LEU A 189 -2.75 -1.45 16.54
CA LEU A 189 -1.67 -0.63 16.00
C LEU A 189 -0.33 -1.39 15.94
N CYS A 190 -0.01 -2.16 16.99
CA CYS A 190 1.19 -3.00 17.01
C CYS A 190 1.15 -4.12 15.95
N LEU A 191 0.00 -4.78 15.80
CA LEU A 191 -0.21 -5.78 14.76
C LEU A 191 -0.06 -5.17 13.36
N GLY A 192 -0.71 -4.03 13.12
CA GLY A 192 -0.63 -3.30 11.85
C GLY A 192 0.78 -2.81 11.53
N PHE A 193 1.52 -2.34 12.54
CA PHE A 193 2.94 -2.01 12.41
C PHE A 193 3.75 -3.24 11.97
N GLY A 194 3.55 -4.38 12.64
CA GLY A 194 4.27 -5.62 12.33
C GLY A 194 3.97 -6.15 10.93
N VAL A 195 2.71 -6.13 10.48
CA VAL A 195 2.34 -6.51 9.11
C VAL A 195 2.94 -5.54 8.08
N CYS A 196 2.96 -4.24 8.37
CA CYS A 196 3.61 -3.27 7.48
C CYS A 196 5.14 -3.38 7.52
N LEU A 197 5.73 -3.96 8.57
CA LEU A 197 7.15 -4.31 8.61
C LEU A 197 7.48 -5.45 7.63
N THR A 198 6.57 -6.40 7.43
CA THR A 198 6.76 -7.57 6.55
C THR A 198 6.33 -7.31 5.09
N THR A 199 5.37 -6.42 4.85
CA THR A 199 4.82 -6.13 3.52
C THR A 199 5.88 -5.72 2.46
N PRO A 200 6.95 -4.94 2.75
CA PRO A 200 7.97 -4.60 1.77
C PRO A 200 8.70 -5.80 1.17
N PHE A 201 8.81 -6.93 1.88
CA PHE A 201 9.39 -8.16 1.35
C PHE A 201 8.68 -8.63 0.08
N VAL A 202 7.37 -8.45 0.00
CA VAL A 202 6.58 -8.80 -1.19
C VAL A 202 6.91 -7.89 -2.36
N PHE A 203 6.76 -6.58 -2.18
CA PHE A 203 6.85 -5.64 -3.30
C PHE A 203 8.30 -5.38 -3.74
N GLN A 204 9.25 -5.51 -2.84
CA GLN A 204 10.66 -5.26 -3.10
C GLN A 204 11.37 -6.51 -3.65
N LEU A 205 11.09 -7.70 -3.09
CA LEU A 205 11.90 -8.89 -3.33
C LEU A 205 11.25 -9.91 -4.26
N ILE A 206 9.95 -10.17 -4.16
CA ILE A 206 9.28 -11.20 -4.96
C ILE A 206 9.43 -10.99 -6.46
N PRO A 207 9.30 -9.78 -7.04
CA PRO A 207 9.47 -9.61 -8.48
C PRO A 207 10.84 -10.05 -8.99
N SER A 208 11.92 -9.75 -8.23
CA SER A 208 13.26 -10.15 -8.61
C SER A 208 13.54 -11.63 -8.36
N MET A 209 12.90 -12.23 -7.37
CA MET A 209 12.95 -13.66 -7.10
C MET A 209 12.28 -14.44 -8.23
N LEU A 210 11.07 -14.07 -8.66
CA LEU A 210 10.38 -14.73 -9.77
C LEU A 210 11.14 -14.64 -11.08
N GLU A 211 11.81 -13.50 -11.35
CA GLU A 211 12.69 -13.35 -12.51
C GLU A 211 13.89 -14.29 -12.43
N HIS A 212 14.46 -14.50 -11.23
CA HIS A 212 15.56 -15.46 -11.00
C HIS A 212 15.10 -16.92 -11.18
N GLU A 213 13.86 -17.24 -10.81
CA GLU A 213 13.22 -18.54 -11.04
C GLU A 213 12.82 -18.79 -12.53
N GLY A 214 13.20 -17.90 -13.42
CA GLY A 214 13.03 -18.05 -14.87
C GLY A 214 11.76 -17.46 -15.47
N LEU A 215 10.94 -16.73 -14.70
CA LEU A 215 9.81 -16.02 -15.29
C LEU A 215 10.29 -14.81 -16.07
N SER A 216 9.73 -14.63 -17.26
CA SER A 216 9.89 -13.38 -18.03
C SER A 216 9.20 -12.22 -17.31
N ARG A 217 9.65 -10.99 -17.58
CA ARG A 217 9.06 -9.76 -16.98
C ARG A 217 7.54 -9.65 -17.14
N PRO A 218 6.97 -9.93 -18.33
CA PRO A 218 5.51 -9.97 -18.48
C PRO A 218 4.83 -10.98 -17.54
N GLN A 219 5.41 -12.19 -17.42
CA GLN A 219 4.88 -13.24 -16.53
C GLN A 219 4.96 -12.81 -15.06
N VAL A 220 6.04 -12.15 -14.64
CA VAL A 220 6.15 -11.59 -13.27
C VAL A 220 5.06 -10.56 -13.02
N MET A 221 4.83 -9.62 -13.96
CA MET A 221 3.76 -8.62 -13.82
C MET A 221 2.38 -9.28 -13.71
N THR A 222 2.10 -10.27 -14.57
CA THR A 222 0.85 -11.03 -14.52
C THR A 222 0.69 -11.81 -13.21
N ALA A 223 1.76 -12.48 -12.74
CA ALA A 223 1.74 -13.20 -11.48
C ALA A 223 1.41 -12.26 -10.29
N MET A 224 2.02 -11.08 -10.25
CA MET A 224 1.78 -10.10 -9.19
C MET A 224 0.32 -9.58 -9.16
N THR A 225 -0.44 -9.67 -10.27
CA THR A 225 -1.85 -9.28 -10.30
C THR A 225 -2.80 -10.37 -9.78
N LEU A 226 -2.35 -11.61 -9.63
CA LEU A 226 -3.19 -12.72 -9.14
C LEU A 226 -3.77 -12.46 -7.74
N GLY A 227 -3.12 -11.63 -6.93
CA GLY A 227 -3.62 -11.23 -5.62
C GLY A 227 -4.84 -10.29 -5.65
N GLN A 228 -5.10 -9.61 -6.76
CA GLN A 228 -6.13 -8.57 -6.82
C GLN A 228 -7.57 -9.15 -6.83
N ILE A 229 -7.77 -10.29 -7.49
CA ILE A 229 -9.10 -10.95 -7.54
C ILE A 229 -9.54 -11.40 -6.14
N PRO A 230 -8.71 -12.13 -5.36
CA PRO A 230 -9.04 -12.46 -3.97
C PRO A 230 -9.21 -11.26 -3.06
N GLU A 231 -8.55 -10.13 -3.32
CA GLU A 231 -8.77 -8.89 -2.59
C GLU A 231 -10.21 -8.40 -2.77
N ILE A 232 -10.72 -8.37 -4.01
CA ILE A 232 -12.11 -7.98 -4.29
C ILE A 232 -13.08 -8.92 -3.56
N PHE A 233 -12.82 -10.23 -3.61
CA PHE A 233 -13.63 -11.22 -2.91
C PHE A 233 -13.58 -11.02 -1.38
N ALA A 234 -12.41 -10.77 -0.81
CA ALA A 234 -12.24 -10.51 0.61
C ALA A 234 -13.00 -9.25 1.03
N LEU A 235 -12.93 -8.17 0.25
CA LEU A 235 -13.66 -6.93 0.51
C LEU A 235 -15.17 -7.13 0.47
N TRP A 236 -15.66 -7.89 -0.50
CA TRP A 236 -17.08 -8.21 -0.62
C TRP A 236 -17.60 -9.06 0.54
N THR A 237 -16.81 -10.03 1.00
CA THR A 237 -17.18 -10.93 2.10
C THR A 237 -16.88 -10.38 3.49
N LEU A 238 -16.03 -9.35 3.61
CA LEU A 238 -15.59 -8.78 4.89
C LEU A 238 -16.75 -8.47 5.85
N PRO A 239 -17.85 -7.80 5.44
CA PRO A 239 -18.95 -7.51 6.35
C PRO A 239 -19.64 -8.77 6.89
N TRP A 240 -19.72 -9.80 6.07
CA TRP A 240 -20.29 -11.09 6.48
C TRP A 240 -19.36 -11.83 7.44
N ILE A 241 -18.05 -11.85 7.15
CA ILE A 241 -17.01 -12.45 8.01
C ILE A 241 -17.01 -11.76 9.38
N VAL A 242 -16.99 -10.42 9.41
CA VAL A 242 -16.99 -9.64 10.67
C VAL A 242 -18.25 -9.94 11.50
N ARG A 243 -19.41 -10.08 10.86
CA ARG A 243 -20.64 -10.48 11.58
C ARG A 243 -20.60 -11.89 12.15
N ARG A 244 -19.94 -12.83 11.46
CA ARG A 244 -19.90 -14.25 11.85
C ARG A 244 -18.85 -14.53 12.93
N ILE A 245 -17.65 -14.03 12.76
CA ILE A 245 -16.49 -14.36 13.61
C ILE A 245 -15.80 -13.14 14.24
N GLY A 246 -16.44 -11.95 14.09
CA GLY A 246 -15.92 -10.70 14.65
C GLY A 246 -14.67 -10.18 13.95
N PHE A 247 -14.22 -8.97 14.35
CA PHE A 247 -12.96 -8.41 13.86
C PHE A 247 -11.76 -9.29 14.16
N ARG A 248 -11.72 -9.93 15.34
CA ARG A 248 -10.62 -10.83 15.70
C ARG A 248 -10.44 -11.96 14.68
N GLY A 249 -11.54 -12.60 14.26
CA GLY A 249 -11.51 -13.66 13.25
C GLY A 249 -11.14 -13.16 11.88
N ALA A 250 -11.69 -12.02 11.45
CA ALA A 250 -11.36 -11.41 10.16
C ALA A 250 -9.88 -11.05 10.08
N LEU A 251 -9.34 -10.34 11.09
CA LEU A 251 -7.93 -9.97 11.14
C LEU A 251 -7.02 -11.20 11.20
N PHE A 252 -7.42 -12.26 11.92
CA PHE A 252 -6.66 -13.51 11.94
C PHE A 252 -6.59 -14.18 10.55
N LEU A 253 -7.70 -14.26 9.82
CA LEU A 253 -7.71 -14.81 8.47
C LEU A 253 -6.76 -14.04 7.54
N GLY A 254 -6.76 -12.71 7.62
CA GLY A 254 -5.84 -11.89 6.82
C GLY A 254 -4.38 -12.09 7.21
N LEU A 255 -4.06 -12.08 8.50
CA LEU A 255 -2.70 -12.25 9.00
C LEU A 255 -2.17 -13.67 8.71
N PHE A 256 -3.00 -14.69 8.90
CA PHE A 256 -2.63 -16.07 8.60
C PHE A 256 -2.40 -16.30 7.10
N SER A 257 -3.08 -15.55 6.23
CA SER A 257 -2.81 -15.56 4.80
C SER A 257 -1.39 -15.07 4.48
N TRP A 258 -0.86 -14.08 5.21
CA TRP A 258 0.55 -13.67 5.10
C TRP A 258 1.50 -14.78 5.54
N VAL A 259 1.20 -15.47 6.66
CA VAL A 259 2.02 -16.61 7.13
C VAL A 259 2.08 -17.71 6.08
N ILE A 260 0.94 -18.08 5.46
CA ILE A 260 0.92 -19.10 4.38
C ILE A 260 1.80 -18.63 3.22
N ARG A 261 1.64 -17.38 2.77
CA ARG A 261 2.37 -16.87 1.63
C ARG A 261 3.89 -16.88 1.84
N TYR A 262 4.35 -16.33 2.97
CA TYR A 262 5.78 -16.33 3.30
C TYR A 262 6.30 -17.73 3.61
N GLY A 263 5.49 -18.55 4.28
CA GLY A 263 5.83 -19.93 4.62
C GLY A 263 6.07 -20.82 3.40
N VAL A 264 5.28 -20.66 2.33
CA VAL A 264 5.50 -21.38 1.07
C VAL A 264 6.87 -21.06 0.48
N ILE A 265 7.28 -19.79 0.50
CA ILE A 265 8.59 -19.38 -0.03
C ILE A 265 9.70 -19.82 0.93
N ALA A 266 9.53 -19.64 2.24
CA ALA A 266 10.49 -20.05 3.26
C ALA A 266 10.73 -21.57 3.30
N ALA A 267 9.74 -22.36 2.88
CA ALA A 267 9.89 -23.81 2.75
C ALA A 267 10.64 -24.25 1.48
N GLY A 268 11.12 -23.31 0.65
CA GLY A 268 11.78 -23.65 -0.62
C GLY A 268 10.85 -24.33 -1.62
N ALA A 269 9.55 -24.02 -1.59
CA ALA A 269 8.57 -24.68 -2.42
C ALA A 269 8.80 -24.39 -3.93
N PRO A 270 8.52 -25.34 -4.82
CA PRO A 270 8.59 -25.14 -6.26
C PRO A 270 7.77 -23.93 -6.72
N LEU A 271 8.21 -23.29 -7.82
CA LEU A 271 7.62 -22.06 -8.38
C LEU A 271 6.09 -22.10 -8.50
N ILE A 272 5.52 -23.28 -8.85
CA ILE A 272 4.06 -23.41 -8.98
C ILE A 272 3.33 -23.11 -7.66
N TRP A 273 3.86 -23.56 -6.51
CA TRP A 273 3.26 -23.28 -5.21
C TRP A 273 3.45 -21.82 -4.79
N ILE A 274 4.57 -21.21 -5.18
CA ILE A 274 4.80 -19.78 -4.98
C ILE A 274 3.75 -18.98 -5.74
N ILE A 275 3.47 -19.32 -7.01
CA ILE A 275 2.43 -18.68 -7.81
C ILE A 275 1.04 -18.93 -7.21
N LEU A 276 0.73 -20.15 -6.80
CA LEU A 276 -0.54 -20.50 -6.16
C LEU A 276 -0.74 -19.81 -4.80
N SER A 277 0.32 -19.37 -4.16
CA SER A 277 0.24 -18.58 -2.92
C SER A 277 -0.05 -17.07 -3.16
N MET A 278 0.06 -16.58 -4.41
CA MET A 278 -0.18 -15.16 -4.73
C MET A 278 -1.57 -14.65 -4.29
N PRO A 279 -2.65 -15.41 -4.45
CA PRO A 279 -3.97 -15.06 -3.96
C PRO A 279 -4.05 -14.72 -2.47
N MET A 280 -3.18 -15.32 -1.64
CA MET A 280 -3.15 -15.07 -0.19
C MET A 280 -2.89 -13.60 0.14
N GLN A 281 -2.13 -12.88 -0.71
CA GLN A 281 -1.92 -11.44 -0.55
C GLN A 281 -3.22 -10.64 -0.59
N GLY A 282 -4.12 -10.97 -1.52
CA GLY A 282 -5.39 -10.27 -1.63
C GLY A 282 -6.29 -10.51 -0.41
N LEU A 283 -6.34 -11.75 0.08
CA LEU A 283 -7.06 -12.08 1.32
C LEU A 283 -6.46 -11.34 2.52
N ALA A 284 -5.13 -11.28 2.60
CA ALA A 284 -4.43 -10.56 3.66
C ALA A 284 -4.74 -9.05 3.65
N ILE A 285 -4.70 -8.41 2.49
CA ILE A 285 -5.03 -6.99 2.35
C ILE A 285 -6.50 -6.75 2.70
N GLY A 286 -7.42 -7.54 2.14
CA GLY A 286 -8.85 -7.36 2.36
C GLY A 286 -9.26 -7.58 3.82
N PHE A 287 -8.86 -8.69 4.43
CA PHE A 287 -9.29 -9.01 5.79
C PHE A 287 -8.48 -8.31 6.87
N PHE A 288 -7.15 -8.16 6.73
CA PHE A 288 -6.34 -7.52 7.75
C PHE A 288 -6.25 -6.02 7.55
N THR A 289 -5.79 -5.55 6.39
CA THR A 289 -5.53 -4.12 6.19
C THR A 289 -6.83 -3.33 6.13
N VAL A 290 -7.76 -3.73 5.27
CA VAL A 290 -9.05 -3.02 5.14
C VAL A 290 -9.97 -3.33 6.33
N GLY A 291 -10.02 -4.59 6.79
CA GLY A 291 -10.77 -4.94 8.00
C GLY A 291 -10.32 -4.16 9.22
N GLY A 292 -9.02 -3.92 9.35
CA GLY A 292 -8.47 -3.10 10.41
C GLY A 292 -8.78 -1.61 10.27
N GLN A 293 -8.81 -1.08 9.03
CA GLN A 293 -9.27 0.30 8.80
C GLN A 293 -10.73 0.49 9.21
N VAL A 294 -11.59 -0.50 8.92
CA VAL A 294 -12.99 -0.50 9.36
C VAL A 294 -13.08 -0.56 10.88
N PHE A 295 -12.29 -1.42 11.54
CA PHE A 295 -12.23 -1.49 13.01
C PHE A 295 -11.84 -0.13 13.62
N VAL A 296 -10.81 0.53 13.09
CA VAL A 296 -10.39 1.86 13.55
C VAL A 296 -11.47 2.90 13.32
N ASP A 297 -12.15 2.85 12.17
CA ASP A 297 -13.24 3.76 11.84
C ASP A 297 -14.41 3.63 12.82
N GLU A 298 -14.82 2.42 13.15
CA GLU A 298 -15.90 2.16 14.10
C GLU A 298 -15.57 2.61 15.54
N LYS A 299 -14.30 2.43 15.94
CA LYS A 299 -13.83 2.83 17.28
C LYS A 299 -13.63 4.33 17.42
N SER A 300 -13.44 5.04 16.31
CA SER A 300 -13.06 6.44 16.32
C SER A 300 -14.25 7.38 16.53
N PRO A 301 -14.19 8.34 17.46
CA PRO A 301 -15.18 9.40 17.57
C PRO A 301 -15.30 10.18 16.26
N ARG A 302 -16.51 10.58 15.87
CA ARG A 302 -16.76 11.27 14.59
C ARG A 302 -15.86 12.48 14.35
N GLU A 303 -15.59 13.25 15.40
CA GLU A 303 -14.82 14.50 15.36
C GLU A 303 -13.32 14.28 15.11
N SER A 304 -12.75 13.16 15.59
CA SER A 304 -11.31 12.85 15.52
C SER A 304 -10.97 11.71 14.55
N ARG A 305 -11.96 11.14 13.86
CA ARG A 305 -11.84 9.96 13.00
C ARG A 305 -10.71 10.10 11.96
N ALA A 306 -10.68 11.20 11.22
CA ALA A 306 -9.65 11.44 10.21
C ALA A 306 -8.24 11.53 10.82
N SER A 307 -8.10 12.15 11.99
CA SER A 307 -6.82 12.27 12.69
C SER A 307 -6.33 10.93 13.24
N ILE A 308 -7.24 10.09 13.72
CA ILE A 308 -6.93 8.74 14.22
C ILE A 308 -6.54 7.80 13.06
N GLN A 309 -7.24 7.87 11.93
CA GLN A 309 -6.85 7.13 10.73
C GLN A 309 -5.49 7.60 10.20
N ALA A 310 -5.22 8.90 10.21
CA ALA A 310 -3.90 9.43 9.84
C ALA A 310 -2.80 8.91 10.79
N LEU A 311 -3.05 8.87 12.09
CA LEU A 311 -2.13 8.28 13.07
C LEU A 311 -1.89 6.79 12.79
N GLN A 312 -2.95 6.02 12.53
CA GLN A 312 -2.82 4.62 12.13
C GLN A 312 -1.91 4.47 10.91
N VAL A 313 -2.19 5.21 9.83
CA VAL A 313 -1.40 5.14 8.59
C VAL A 313 0.06 5.53 8.82
N MET A 314 0.33 6.56 9.63
CA MET A 314 1.69 6.95 9.98
C MET A 314 2.45 5.85 10.73
N VAL A 315 1.83 5.22 11.72
CA VAL A 315 2.46 4.16 12.52
C VAL A 315 2.64 2.90 11.68
N THR A 316 1.62 2.48 10.95
CA THR A 316 1.64 1.24 10.17
C THR A 316 2.38 1.42 8.84
N SER A 317 1.75 2.03 7.85
CA SER A 317 2.30 2.18 6.49
C SER A 317 3.48 3.15 6.42
N GLY A 318 3.56 4.12 7.32
CA GLY A 318 4.71 5.03 7.41
C GLY A 318 5.88 4.33 8.11
N LEU A 319 5.85 4.26 9.44
CA LEU A 319 6.99 3.78 10.22
C LEU A 319 7.24 2.28 10.03
N GLY A 320 6.18 1.45 10.00
CA GLY A 320 6.29 0.01 9.78
C GLY A 320 6.93 -0.32 8.43
N SER A 321 6.41 0.24 7.33
CA SER A 321 6.97 -0.03 6.00
C SER A 321 8.34 0.63 5.77
N PHE A 322 8.65 1.74 6.46
CA PHE A 322 10.00 2.32 6.45
C PHE A 322 11.01 1.31 7.00
N LEU A 323 10.81 0.85 8.22
CA LEU A 323 11.70 -0.14 8.85
C LEU A 323 11.67 -1.47 8.10
N GLY A 324 10.52 -1.87 7.56
CA GLY A 324 10.35 -3.07 6.76
C GLY A 324 11.16 -3.06 5.47
N SER A 325 11.22 -1.90 4.79
CA SER A 325 12.02 -1.76 3.56
C SER A 325 13.52 -1.89 3.86
N LEU A 326 13.97 -1.33 4.97
CA LEU A 326 15.35 -1.48 5.43
C LEU A 326 15.64 -2.93 5.81
N LEU A 327 14.76 -3.56 6.60
CA LEU A 327 14.88 -4.94 7.01
C LEU A 327 14.94 -5.89 5.80
N ALA A 328 14.09 -5.70 4.81
CA ALA A 328 14.09 -6.50 3.57
C ALA A 328 15.43 -6.36 2.82
N GLY A 329 15.96 -5.13 2.74
CA GLY A 329 17.29 -4.88 2.14
C GLY A 329 18.42 -5.57 2.88
N GLU A 330 18.43 -5.50 4.21
CA GLU A 330 19.44 -6.19 5.05
C GLU A 330 19.31 -7.71 4.95
N CYS A 331 18.11 -8.27 5.03
CA CYS A 331 17.92 -9.71 4.88
C CYS A 331 18.42 -10.21 3.51
N GLN A 332 18.14 -9.47 2.43
CA GLN A 332 18.64 -9.82 1.10
C GLN A 332 20.16 -9.69 0.99
N MET A 333 20.76 -8.78 1.74
CA MET A 333 22.22 -8.62 1.78
C MET A 333 22.89 -9.77 2.54
N LEU A 334 22.27 -10.25 3.62
CA LEU A 334 22.78 -11.36 4.44
C LEU A 334 22.63 -12.71 3.72
N TRP A 335 21.54 -12.91 2.98
CA TRP A 335 21.22 -14.18 2.29
C TRP A 335 20.92 -13.96 0.80
N PRO A 336 21.89 -13.50 -0.02
CA PRO A 336 21.63 -13.02 -1.39
C PRO A 336 21.11 -14.08 -2.36
N ASN A 337 21.41 -15.36 -2.12
CA ASN A 337 21.03 -16.50 -2.96
C ASN A 337 20.17 -17.53 -2.24
N GLN A 338 19.58 -17.18 -1.12
CA GLN A 338 18.83 -18.07 -0.24
C GLN A 338 17.48 -17.41 0.12
N PRO A 339 16.55 -17.31 -0.83
CA PRO A 339 15.25 -16.70 -0.61
C PRO A 339 14.48 -17.35 0.55
N GLU A 340 14.70 -18.62 0.83
CA GLU A 340 14.09 -19.37 1.93
C GLU A 340 14.37 -18.67 3.27
N PHE A 341 15.62 -18.32 3.55
CA PHE A 341 16.00 -17.63 4.79
C PHE A 341 15.51 -16.19 4.81
N VAL A 342 15.54 -15.50 3.67
CA VAL A 342 15.02 -14.13 3.57
C VAL A 342 13.53 -14.09 3.92
N PHE A 343 12.72 -15.01 3.40
CA PHE A 343 11.28 -15.04 3.63
C PHE A 343 10.87 -15.76 4.92
N LEU A 344 11.79 -16.50 5.57
CA LEU A 344 11.57 -17.03 6.90
C LEU A 344 11.38 -15.91 7.93
N VAL A 345 12.10 -14.77 7.77
CA VAL A 345 12.00 -13.63 8.68
C VAL A 345 10.57 -13.07 8.74
N PRO A 346 9.94 -12.63 7.63
CA PRO A 346 8.57 -12.14 7.68
C PRO A 346 7.56 -13.24 8.06
N CYS A 347 7.81 -14.51 7.71
CA CYS A 347 6.97 -15.63 8.12
C CYS A 347 6.92 -15.77 9.64
N LEU A 348 8.07 -15.74 10.31
CA LEU A 348 8.15 -15.85 11.77
C LEU A 348 7.55 -14.62 12.47
N ILE A 349 7.77 -13.42 11.94
CA ILE A 349 7.16 -12.20 12.46
C ILE A 349 5.65 -12.33 12.42
N ASP A 350 5.07 -12.64 11.25
CA ASP A 350 3.61 -12.73 11.10
C ASP A 350 3.02 -13.91 11.89
N LEU A 351 3.75 -15.00 12.07
CA LEU A 351 3.35 -16.09 12.95
C LEU A 351 3.25 -15.63 14.42
N VAL A 352 4.25 -14.90 14.90
CA VAL A 352 4.22 -14.30 16.25
C VAL A 352 3.05 -13.32 16.37
N LEU A 353 2.80 -12.50 15.35
CA LEU A 353 1.66 -11.58 15.34
C LEU A 353 0.32 -12.33 15.38
N CYS A 354 0.19 -13.51 14.74
CA CYS A 354 -0.98 -14.37 14.89
C CYS A 354 -1.22 -14.77 16.35
N PHE A 355 -0.18 -15.18 17.06
CA PHE A 355 -0.30 -15.52 18.49
C PHE A 355 -0.65 -14.30 19.35
N VAL A 356 -0.01 -13.14 19.09
CA VAL A 356 -0.33 -11.89 19.77
C VAL A 356 -1.80 -11.51 19.55
N LEU A 357 -2.30 -11.61 18.30
CA LEU A 357 -3.70 -11.35 18.00
C LEU A 357 -4.64 -12.28 18.76
N LEU A 358 -4.34 -13.59 18.77
CA LEU A 358 -5.18 -14.57 19.43
C LEU A 358 -5.18 -14.44 20.97
N ILE A 359 -4.13 -13.93 21.58
CA ILE A 359 -4.03 -13.81 23.05
C ILE A 359 -4.49 -12.42 23.52
N MET A 360 -4.04 -11.36 22.84
CA MET A 360 -4.14 -9.99 23.35
C MET A 360 -5.26 -9.18 22.72
N PHE A 361 -5.66 -9.48 21.47
CA PHE A 361 -6.72 -8.74 20.78
C PHE A 361 -8.09 -9.31 21.20
N GLN A 362 -8.69 -8.64 22.13
CA GLN A 362 -10.04 -8.94 22.61
C GLN A 362 -10.88 -7.68 22.42
N PRO A 363 -11.38 -7.44 21.20
CA PRO A 363 -12.22 -6.27 20.97
C PRO A 363 -13.40 -6.40 21.91
N THR A 364 -13.50 -5.47 22.86
CA THR A 364 -14.71 -5.35 23.67
C THR A 364 -15.85 -5.25 22.68
N SER A 365 -16.73 -6.22 22.74
CA SER A 365 -17.92 -6.26 21.92
C SER A 365 -18.81 -5.08 22.29
N GLY A 366 -18.46 -3.91 21.76
CA GLY A 366 -19.42 -2.90 21.38
C GLY A 366 -20.12 -3.46 20.15
N ALA A 367 -20.64 -4.66 20.25
CA ALA A 367 -21.69 -5.13 19.39
C ALA A 367 -22.90 -4.25 19.74
N ASP A 368 -22.85 -3.01 19.22
CA ASP A 368 -24.10 -2.33 18.96
C ASP A 368 -24.81 -3.23 17.94
N PRO A 369 -25.97 -3.85 18.29
CA PRO A 369 -26.74 -4.66 17.34
C PRO A 369 -27.23 -3.86 16.14
N LYS A 370 -26.80 -2.62 16.00
CA LYS A 370 -27.19 -1.62 14.99
C LYS A 370 -26.24 -1.51 13.82
N TRP A 371 -25.26 -2.40 13.64
CA TRP A 371 -24.65 -2.51 12.33
C TRP A 371 -25.68 -3.10 11.35
N LYS A 372 -26.55 -2.24 10.87
CA LYS A 372 -27.38 -2.51 9.68
C LYS A 372 -26.51 -2.23 8.48
N PRO A 373 -26.25 -3.23 7.59
CA PRO A 373 -25.83 -2.88 6.25
C PRO A 373 -26.86 -1.91 5.71
N ALA A 374 -26.43 -0.91 4.95
CA ALA A 374 -27.37 -0.18 4.10
C ALA A 374 -28.21 -1.25 3.40
N ALA A 375 -29.50 -1.19 3.55
CA ALA A 375 -30.41 -2.11 2.92
C ALA A 375 -30.12 -2.11 1.43
N SER A 376 -29.97 -3.32 0.87
CA SER A 376 -29.82 -3.60 -0.56
C SER A 376 -30.89 -2.93 -1.39
#